data_4180c4bc058c3ede5df652f9fff155f0
#
_entry.id   4180c4bc058c3ede5df652f9fff155f0
#
_cell.length_a   1.000
_cell.length_b   1.000
_cell.length_c   1.000
_cell.angle_alpha   90.00
_cell.angle_beta   90.00
_cell.angle_gamma   90.00
#
_symmetry.space_group_name_H-M   'P 1'
#
loop_
_entity.id
_entity.type
_entity.pdbx_description
1 polymer ?
#
loop_
_entity_poly.entity_id
_entity_poly.type
_entity_poly.pdbx_seq_one_letter_code
_entity_poly.pdbx_strand_id
1 'polypeptide(L)' 'MRAERLNEMEQYILGKETVSLEDLCDQFDISMNTVRRDISELLDRGNIR' A
#
# COMPACT_ATOMS: atom_id res chain seq x y z
N MET A 1 -10.40 -8.02 4.58
CA MET A 1 -9.79 -9.00 3.69
C MET A 1 -8.64 -8.39 2.93
N ARG A 2 -7.68 -9.20 2.52
CA ARG A 2 -6.45 -8.72 1.91
C ARG A 2 -6.68 -7.95 0.59
N ALA A 3 -7.56 -8.48 -0.25
CA ALA A 3 -7.84 -7.84 -1.54
C ALA A 3 -8.40 -6.43 -1.37
N GLU A 4 -9.25 -6.25 -0.37
CA GLU A 4 -9.83 -4.95 -0.08
C GLU A 4 -8.77 -3.98 0.42
N ARG A 5 -7.85 -4.46 1.28
CA ARG A 5 -6.77 -3.63 1.78
C ARG A 5 -5.85 -3.20 0.66
N LEU A 6 -5.52 -4.11 -0.25
CA LEU A 6 -4.66 -3.79 -1.38
C LEU A 6 -5.30 -2.73 -2.27
N ASN A 7 -6.59 -2.84 -2.50
CA ASN A 7 -7.32 -1.87 -3.31
C ASN A 7 -7.32 -0.48 -2.64
N GLU A 8 -7.58 -0.44 -1.35
CA GLU A 8 -7.57 0.80 -0.60
C GLU A 8 -6.18 1.42 -0.57
N MET A 9 -5.15 0.60 -0.39
CA MET A 9 -3.77 1.05 -0.38
C MET A 9 -3.39 1.66 -1.73
N GLU A 10 -3.80 1.02 -2.82
CA GLU A 10 -3.56 1.54 -4.16
C GLU A 10 -4.19 2.91 -4.33
N GLN A 11 -5.45 3.06 -3.95
CA GLN A 11 -6.14 4.34 -4.05
C GLN A 11 -5.47 5.42 -3.21
N TYR A 12 -5.03 5.06 -2.03
CA TYR A 12 -4.34 5.99 -1.14
C TYR A 12 -3.04 6.48 -1.76
N ILE A 13 -2.26 5.58 -2.33
CA ILE A 13 -0.98 5.91 -2.95
C ILE A 13 -1.20 6.79 -4.19
N LEU A 14 -2.16 6.43 -5.02
CA LEU A 14 -2.44 7.17 -6.24
C LEU A 14 -2.99 8.57 -5.96
N GLY A 15 -3.63 8.75 -4.82
CA GLY A 15 -4.18 10.04 -4.44
C GLY A 15 -3.17 10.99 -3.82
N LYS A 16 -1.94 10.53 -3.60
CA LYS A 16 -0.89 11.35 -2.98
C LYS A 16 0.30 11.48 -3.89
N GLU A 17 0.97 12.63 -3.84
CA GLU A 17 2.16 12.85 -4.64
C GLU A 17 3.32 12.00 -4.13
N THR A 18 3.45 11.92 -2.81
CA THR A 18 4.46 11.08 -2.18
C THR A 18 3.85 10.39 -0.97
N VAL A 19 4.32 9.20 -0.69
CA VAL A 19 3.88 8.45 0.48
C VAL A 19 5.04 7.61 0.97
N SER A 20 5.21 7.53 2.30
CA SER A 20 6.25 6.71 2.90
C SER A 20 5.67 5.40 3.40
N LEU A 21 6.56 4.43 3.63
CA LEU A 21 6.14 3.15 4.19
C LEU A 21 5.57 3.33 5.60
N GLU A 22 6.17 4.24 6.38
CA GLU A 22 5.67 4.54 7.72
C GLU A 22 4.26 5.11 7.67
N ASP A 23 4.01 5.97 6.70
CA ASP A 23 2.70 6.56 6.50
C ASP A 23 1.65 5.49 6.24
N LEU A 24 2.00 4.52 5.42
CA LEU A 24 1.11 3.40 5.13
C LEU A 24 0.87 2.53 6.36
N CYS A 25 1.91 2.31 7.16
CA CYS A 25 1.75 1.56 8.41
C CYS A 25 0.74 2.23 9.33
N ASP A 26 0.85 3.53 9.49
CA ASP A 26 -0.05 4.29 10.35
C ASP A 26 -1.47 4.34 9.79
N GLN A 27 -1.56 4.56 8.50
CA GLN A 27 -2.87 4.71 7.84
C GLN A 27 -3.68 3.42 7.90
N PHE A 28 -3.02 2.28 7.72
CA PHE A 28 -3.70 0.99 7.65
C PHE A 28 -3.54 0.14 8.90
N ASP A 29 -2.80 0.66 9.89
CA ASP A 29 -2.56 -0.03 11.16
C ASP A 29 -1.99 -1.43 10.97
N ILE A 30 -0.94 -1.52 10.15
CA ILE A 30 -0.27 -2.78 9.85
C ILE A 30 1.25 -2.61 10.02
N SER A 31 1.96 -3.73 10.10
CA SER A 31 3.40 -3.71 10.28
C SER A 31 4.13 -3.33 9.00
N MET A 32 5.37 -2.90 9.16
CA MET A 32 6.22 -2.55 8.02
C MET A 32 6.39 -3.73 7.06
N ASN A 33 6.56 -4.93 7.59
CA ASN A 33 6.70 -6.12 6.77
C ASN A 33 5.46 -6.37 5.91
N THR A 34 4.29 -6.13 6.50
CA THR A 34 3.03 -6.29 5.78
C THR A 34 2.91 -5.23 4.67
N VAL A 35 3.29 -3.98 4.98
CA VAL A 35 3.27 -2.91 3.99
C VAL A 35 4.17 -3.26 2.80
N ARG A 36 5.38 -3.71 3.09
CA ARG A 36 6.34 -4.06 2.02
C ARG A 36 5.80 -5.17 1.13
N ARG A 37 5.17 -6.16 1.74
CA ARG A 37 4.59 -7.27 0.99
C ARG A 37 3.44 -6.78 0.11
N ASP A 38 2.57 -5.96 0.66
CA ASP A 38 1.43 -5.44 -0.07
C ASP A 38 1.86 -4.56 -1.24
N ILE A 39 2.85 -3.70 -1.01
CA ILE A 39 3.38 -2.84 -2.07
C ILE A 39 4.01 -3.69 -3.18
N SER A 40 4.75 -4.73 -2.79
CA SER A 40 5.35 -5.64 -3.76
C SER A 40 4.30 -6.25 -4.66
N GLU A 41 3.16 -6.64 -4.09
CA GLU A 41 2.07 -7.18 -4.88
C GLU A 41 1.46 -6.16 -5.81
N LEU A 42 1.30 -4.92 -5.35
CA LEU A 42 0.76 -3.86 -6.18
C LEU A 42 1.68 -3.54 -7.35
N LEU A 43 2.99 -3.55 -7.10
CA LEU A 43 3.98 -3.35 -8.16
C LEU A 43 3.94 -4.49 -9.17
N ASP A 44 3.79 -5.71 -8.67
CA ASP A 44 3.74 -6.89 -9.51
C ASP A 44 2.52 -6.85 -10.44
N ARG A 45 1.42 -6.28 -9.97
CA ARG A 45 0.22 -6.09 -10.77
C ARG A 45 0.35 -4.97 -11.78
N GLY A 46 1.35 -4.11 -11.61
CA GLY A 46 1.57 -2.97 -12.49
C GLY A 46 0.64 -1.79 -12.24
N ASN A 47 -0.06 -1.78 -11.12
CA ASN A 47 -1.00 -0.71 -10.80
C ASN A 47 -0.35 0.53 -10.22
N ILE A 48 0.84 0.38 -9.62
CA ILE A 48 1.60 1.50 -9.05
C ILE A 48 3.06 1.38 -9.47
N ARG A 49 3.80 2.45 -9.24
CA ARG A 49 5.23 2.50 -9.58
C ARG A 49 6.05 3.03 -8.42
#